data_3e62ac92c0c53b96a2af7ee61957641c
#
_entry.id   3e62ac92c0c53b96a2af7ee61957641c
#
_cell.length_a   1.000
_cell.length_b   1.000
_cell.length_c   1.000
_cell.angle_alpha   90.00
_cell.angle_beta   90.00
_cell.angle_gamma   90.00
#
_symmetry.space_group_name_H-M   'P 1'
#
loop_
_entity.id
_entity.type
_entity.pdbx_description
1 polymer ?
#
loop_
_entity_poly.entity_id
_entity_poly.type
_entity_poly.pdbx_seq_one_letter_code
_entity_poly.pdbx_strand_id
1 'polypeptide(L)'
;MRKLKLQMQVTLDGFVAGPNGEGDWVFLAGKGDTEALQQMIGFGVELAASCDTFLLGRKLAASSFCTYWENVAENQPENPWNPLAKLITNHRKIAFSHSETTLPGRNLEVENGNLATAVQALKEQPGKDILVYGGADFVGSLISLNLIDEYYLIVNPVAIGAGLPIFKERKVLELESSMAFKHGKIVNKYVPVPVGS
;
A
#
# COMPACT_ATOMS: atom_id res chain seq x y z
N MET A 1 -17.77 6.23 -9.12
CA MET A 1 -16.57 5.46 -9.52
C MET A 1 -15.70 5.28 -8.31
N ARG A 2 -15.18 4.09 -8.07
CA ARG A 2 -14.31 3.75 -6.93
C ARG A 2 -12.96 4.45 -7.10
N LYS A 3 -12.39 4.96 -6.02
CA LYS A 3 -11.04 5.53 -6.04
C LYS A 3 -9.98 4.43 -5.88
N LEU A 4 -8.85 4.59 -6.55
CA LEU A 4 -7.64 3.81 -6.31
C LEU A 4 -6.75 4.58 -5.34
N LYS A 5 -6.61 4.07 -4.13
CA LYS A 5 -5.81 4.64 -3.05
C LYS A 5 -4.48 3.89 -2.97
N LEU A 6 -3.38 4.60 -2.90
CA LEU A 6 -2.05 4.03 -2.63
C LEU A 6 -1.68 4.27 -1.18
N GLN A 7 -1.37 3.21 -0.43
CA GLN A 7 -0.66 3.31 0.84
C GLN A 7 0.76 2.80 0.66
N MET A 8 1.75 3.64 0.94
CA MET A 8 3.16 3.27 0.78
C MET A 8 4.03 3.87 1.88
N GLN A 9 4.86 3.01 2.47
CA GLN A 9 5.95 3.44 3.36
C GLN A 9 7.08 4.01 2.50
N VAL A 10 7.58 5.19 2.86
CA VAL A 10 8.70 5.83 2.18
C VAL A 10 9.74 6.34 3.19
N THR A 11 10.99 6.39 2.77
CA THR A 11 12.08 7.03 3.54
C THR A 11 12.06 8.55 3.32
N LEU A 12 12.79 9.31 4.14
CA LEU A 12 12.95 10.77 3.95
C LEU A 12 13.55 11.13 2.59
N ASP A 13 14.39 10.27 2.03
CA ASP A 13 15.01 10.43 0.72
C ASP A 13 14.24 9.75 -0.42
N GLY A 14 12.97 9.34 -0.15
CA GLY A 14 11.98 8.99 -1.19
C GLY A 14 12.02 7.56 -1.71
N PHE A 15 12.70 6.65 -1.03
CA PHE A 15 12.74 5.23 -1.40
C PHE A 15 11.68 4.43 -0.65
N VAL A 16 11.16 3.38 -1.28
CA VAL A 16 10.17 2.46 -0.69
C VAL A 16 10.78 1.12 -0.27
N ALA A 17 11.99 0.86 -0.72
CA ALA A 17 12.80 -0.28 -0.31
C ALA A 17 14.27 0.01 -0.57
N GLY A 18 15.17 -0.73 0.06
CA GLY A 18 16.59 -0.74 -0.29
C GLY A 18 16.85 -1.27 -1.71
N PRO A 19 18.11 -1.24 -2.19
CA PRO A 19 18.44 -1.65 -3.56
C PRO A 19 18.05 -3.10 -3.90
N ASN A 20 18.08 -4.01 -2.92
CA ASN A 20 17.68 -5.42 -3.09
C ASN A 20 16.27 -5.71 -2.59
N GLY A 21 15.48 -4.68 -2.25
CA GLY A 21 14.11 -4.82 -1.77
C GLY A 21 13.97 -4.85 -0.25
N GLU A 22 15.01 -4.49 0.51
CA GLU A 22 14.99 -4.44 1.97
C GLU A 22 13.99 -3.38 2.47
N GLY A 23 13.22 -3.73 3.50
CA GLY A 23 12.21 -2.85 4.11
C GLY A 23 12.24 -2.85 5.65
N ASP A 24 13.34 -3.33 6.25
CA ASP A 24 13.53 -3.44 7.70
C ASP A 24 13.47 -2.08 8.42
N TRP A 25 13.83 -1.01 7.73
CA TRP A 25 13.78 0.36 8.23
C TRP A 25 12.34 0.83 8.59
N VAL A 26 11.32 0.20 8.04
CA VAL A 26 9.91 0.49 8.39
C VAL A 26 9.64 0.30 9.89
N PHE A 27 10.38 -0.61 10.54
CA PHE A 27 10.19 -0.95 11.95
C PHE A 27 11.18 -0.24 12.90
N LEU A 28 12.02 0.66 12.39
CA LEU A 28 13.01 1.37 13.22
C LEU A 28 12.38 2.48 14.05
N ALA A 29 11.43 3.23 13.50
CA ALA A 29 10.77 4.31 14.20
C ALA A 29 9.65 3.81 15.12
N GLY A 30 9.58 4.35 16.32
CA GLY A 30 8.52 4.04 17.29
C GLY A 30 8.70 2.74 18.08
N LYS A 31 9.91 2.18 18.04
CA LYS A 31 10.22 0.97 18.80
C LYS A 31 10.00 1.22 20.30
N GLY A 32 8.98 0.56 20.88
CA GLY A 32 8.62 0.71 22.30
C GLY A 32 7.58 1.79 22.63
N ASP A 33 7.16 2.61 21.67
CA ASP A 33 6.06 3.58 21.87
C ASP A 33 4.71 2.96 21.49
N THR A 34 3.98 2.48 22.52
CA THR A 34 2.70 1.79 22.35
C THR A 34 1.60 2.74 21.82
N GLU A 35 1.58 4.00 22.25
CA GLU A 35 0.58 4.98 21.80
C GLU A 35 0.75 5.29 20.30
N ALA A 36 1.98 5.55 19.90
CA ALA A 36 2.29 5.81 18.49
C ALA A 36 2.00 4.60 17.60
N LEU A 37 2.27 3.38 18.07
CA LEU A 37 1.91 2.15 17.38
C LEU A 37 0.39 2.04 17.21
N GLN A 38 -0.40 2.28 18.26
CA GLN A 38 -1.86 2.25 18.20
C GLN A 38 -2.44 3.27 17.21
N GLN A 39 -1.88 4.47 17.18
CA GLN A 39 -2.30 5.50 16.22
C GLN A 39 -2.03 5.06 14.77
N MET A 40 -0.86 4.47 14.49
CA MET A 40 -0.54 3.92 13.16
C MET A 40 -1.45 2.77 12.76
N ILE A 41 -1.76 1.88 13.69
CA ILE A 41 -2.70 0.78 13.46
C ILE A 41 -4.09 1.34 13.17
N GLY A 42 -4.57 2.29 13.97
CA GLY A 42 -5.85 2.97 13.77
C GLY A 42 -5.97 3.56 12.37
N PHE A 43 -4.95 4.32 11.93
CA PHE A 43 -4.88 4.85 10.58
C PHE A 43 -4.96 3.73 9.52
N GLY A 44 -4.18 2.65 9.67
CA GLY A 44 -4.18 1.53 8.74
C GLY A 44 -5.54 0.81 8.67
N VAL A 45 -6.19 0.62 9.82
CA VAL A 45 -7.52 0.01 9.92
C VAL A 45 -8.58 0.89 9.24
N GLU A 46 -8.60 2.19 9.52
CA GLU A 46 -9.55 3.14 8.92
C GLU A 46 -9.40 3.17 7.40
N LEU A 47 -8.17 3.28 6.89
CA LEU A 47 -7.90 3.30 5.47
C LEU A 47 -8.32 1.97 4.81
N ALA A 48 -7.94 0.83 5.39
CA ALA A 48 -8.32 -0.49 4.88
C ALA A 48 -9.85 -0.72 4.92
N ALA A 49 -10.54 -0.29 5.99
CA ALA A 49 -12.00 -0.39 6.13
C ALA A 49 -12.77 0.49 5.14
N SER A 50 -12.16 1.58 4.64
CA SER A 50 -12.72 2.43 3.58
C SER A 50 -12.69 1.77 2.20
N CYS A 51 -12.02 0.63 2.07
CA CYS A 51 -11.84 -0.14 0.84
C CYS A 51 -12.49 -1.52 1.00
N ASP A 52 -12.67 -2.26 -0.11
CA ASP A 52 -13.11 -3.66 -0.11
C ASP A 52 -12.23 -4.56 -0.99
N THR A 53 -11.32 -3.98 -1.73
CA THR A 53 -10.44 -4.66 -2.68
C THR A 53 -9.01 -4.17 -2.51
N PHE A 54 -8.05 -5.09 -2.50
CA PHE A 54 -6.62 -4.78 -2.46
C PHE A 54 -5.94 -5.17 -3.77
N LEU A 55 -5.06 -4.30 -4.28
CA LEU A 55 -4.22 -4.62 -5.41
C LEU A 55 -2.78 -4.86 -4.95
N LEU A 56 -2.19 -5.93 -5.46
CA LEU A 56 -0.85 -6.38 -5.15
C LEU A 56 -0.05 -6.60 -6.44
N GLY A 57 1.21 -6.20 -6.44
CA GLY A 57 2.13 -6.65 -7.48
C GLY A 57 2.54 -8.11 -7.25
N ARG A 58 2.85 -8.84 -8.32
CA ARG A 58 3.22 -10.26 -8.28
C ARG A 58 4.26 -10.61 -7.19
N LYS A 59 5.35 -9.84 -7.12
CA LYS A 59 6.43 -10.13 -6.15
C LYS A 59 5.93 -10.08 -4.70
N LEU A 60 5.06 -9.13 -4.36
CA LEU A 60 4.47 -9.03 -3.02
C LEU A 60 3.47 -10.17 -2.78
N ALA A 61 2.60 -10.44 -3.74
CA ALA A 61 1.59 -11.49 -3.62
C ALA A 61 2.22 -12.90 -3.55
N ALA A 62 3.34 -13.13 -4.26
CA ALA A 62 4.11 -14.38 -4.22
C ALA A 62 5.00 -14.52 -2.97
N SER A 63 5.19 -13.46 -2.20
CA SER A 63 5.92 -13.49 -0.94
C SER A 63 5.05 -14.05 0.19
N SER A 64 5.58 -14.04 1.42
CA SER A 64 4.82 -14.41 2.61
C SER A 64 3.76 -13.39 3.04
N PHE A 65 3.51 -12.33 2.27
CA PHE A 65 2.59 -11.24 2.66
C PHE A 65 1.20 -11.75 3.03
N CYS A 66 0.54 -12.49 2.14
CA CYS A 66 -0.82 -12.98 2.40
C CYS A 66 -0.85 -13.97 3.58
N THR A 67 0.05 -14.96 3.58
CA THR A 67 0.12 -15.98 4.65
C THR A 67 0.51 -15.39 6.00
N TYR A 68 1.33 -14.36 6.03
CA TYR A 68 1.66 -13.63 7.27
C TYR A 68 0.42 -12.98 7.88
N TRP A 69 -0.35 -12.23 7.07
CA TRP A 69 -1.56 -11.57 7.56
C TRP A 69 -2.67 -12.56 7.95
N GLU A 70 -2.80 -13.66 7.21
CA GLU A 70 -3.70 -14.76 7.57
C GLU A 70 -3.32 -15.36 8.93
N ASN A 71 -2.03 -15.63 9.15
CA ASN A 71 -1.55 -16.13 10.44
C ASN A 71 -1.79 -15.15 11.59
N VAL A 72 -1.56 -13.84 11.38
CA VAL A 72 -1.85 -12.82 12.40
C VAL A 72 -3.36 -12.76 12.69
N ALA A 73 -4.20 -12.82 11.67
CA ALA A 73 -5.65 -12.73 11.81
C ALA A 73 -6.24 -13.93 12.59
N GLU A 74 -5.74 -15.13 12.35
CA GLU A 74 -6.32 -16.38 12.86
C GLU A 74 -5.65 -16.87 14.16
N ASN A 75 -4.34 -16.74 14.27
CA ASN A 75 -3.56 -17.38 15.33
C ASN A 75 -2.98 -16.39 16.36
N GLN A 76 -3.11 -15.09 16.15
CA GLN A 76 -2.53 -14.07 17.03
C GLN A 76 -3.58 -13.02 17.45
N PRO A 77 -4.61 -13.39 18.24
CA PRO A 77 -5.69 -12.46 18.63
C PRO A 77 -5.19 -11.28 19.45
N GLU A 78 -4.13 -11.44 20.23
CA GLU A 78 -3.52 -10.39 21.05
C GLU A 78 -2.52 -9.50 20.28
N ASN A 79 -2.24 -9.82 19.02
CA ASN A 79 -1.36 -9.01 18.20
C ASN A 79 -2.02 -7.66 17.91
N PRO A 80 -1.37 -6.52 18.18
CA PRO A 80 -1.96 -5.20 17.94
C PRO A 80 -2.44 -4.99 16.49
N TRP A 81 -1.80 -5.66 15.52
CA TRP A 81 -2.16 -5.63 14.10
C TRP A 81 -3.33 -6.55 13.71
N ASN A 82 -3.87 -7.34 14.66
CA ASN A 82 -4.94 -8.31 14.37
C ASN A 82 -6.18 -7.67 13.70
N PRO A 83 -6.66 -6.48 14.10
CA PRO A 83 -7.78 -5.82 13.42
C PRO A 83 -7.49 -5.52 11.94
N LEU A 84 -6.30 -5.01 11.62
CA LEU A 84 -5.87 -4.77 10.25
C LEU A 84 -5.68 -6.08 9.48
N ALA A 85 -5.09 -7.09 10.12
CA ALA A 85 -4.90 -8.42 9.54
C ALA A 85 -6.22 -9.06 9.10
N LYS A 86 -7.27 -8.94 9.91
CA LYS A 86 -8.62 -9.42 9.57
C LYS A 86 -9.19 -8.72 8.32
N LEU A 87 -8.99 -7.41 8.18
CA LEU A 87 -9.40 -6.68 6.99
C LEU A 87 -8.62 -7.16 5.76
N ILE A 88 -7.29 -7.23 5.83
CA ILE A 88 -6.44 -7.69 4.72
C ILE A 88 -6.81 -9.11 4.31
N THR A 89 -7.02 -10.02 5.28
CA THR A 89 -7.35 -11.43 5.01
C THR A 89 -8.70 -11.58 4.36
N ASN A 90 -9.73 -10.85 4.82
CA ASN A 90 -11.11 -11.04 4.39
C ASN A 90 -11.48 -10.28 3.12
N HIS A 91 -10.78 -9.19 2.79
CA HIS A 91 -11.03 -8.42 1.57
C HIS A 91 -10.61 -9.21 0.32
N ARG A 92 -11.25 -8.91 -0.79
CA ARG A 92 -10.82 -9.37 -2.11
C ARG A 92 -9.42 -8.85 -2.40
N LYS A 93 -8.55 -9.71 -2.91
CA LYS A 93 -7.20 -9.34 -3.35
C LYS A 93 -7.00 -9.69 -4.80
N ILE A 94 -6.38 -8.80 -5.57
CA ILE A 94 -6.05 -9.02 -6.97
C ILE A 94 -4.56 -8.79 -7.15
N ALA A 95 -3.85 -9.86 -7.54
CA ALA A 95 -2.44 -9.81 -7.87
C ALA A 95 -2.25 -9.64 -9.38
N PHE A 96 -1.53 -8.60 -9.77
CA PHE A 96 -1.18 -8.41 -11.17
C PHE A 96 0.11 -9.16 -11.53
N SER A 97 0.02 -10.06 -12.50
CA SER A 97 1.12 -10.89 -12.97
C SER A 97 1.08 -11.07 -14.48
N HIS A 98 2.25 -11.16 -15.12
CA HIS A 98 2.35 -11.55 -16.54
C HIS A 98 2.57 -13.06 -16.71
N SER A 99 2.97 -13.78 -15.68
CA SER A 99 3.41 -15.19 -15.77
C SER A 99 2.59 -16.14 -14.90
N GLU A 100 2.19 -15.69 -13.70
CA GLU A 100 1.46 -16.54 -12.76
C GLU A 100 -0.05 -16.49 -13.07
N THR A 101 -0.70 -17.63 -12.98
CA THR A 101 -2.16 -17.74 -13.11
C THR A 101 -2.84 -18.02 -11.77
N THR A 102 -2.05 -18.45 -10.77
CA THR A 102 -2.50 -18.70 -9.39
C THR A 102 -1.41 -18.30 -8.43
N LEU A 103 -1.78 -17.77 -7.27
CA LEU A 103 -0.88 -17.43 -6.16
C LEU A 103 -1.53 -17.82 -4.84
N PRO A 104 -0.74 -18.16 -3.79
CA PRO A 104 -1.27 -18.53 -2.50
C PRO A 104 -1.86 -17.34 -1.76
N GLY A 105 -3.02 -17.52 -1.14
CA GLY A 105 -3.68 -16.50 -0.30
C GLY A 105 -5.20 -16.61 -0.36
N ARG A 106 -5.86 -16.33 0.75
CA ARG A 106 -7.32 -16.31 0.83
C ARG A 106 -7.87 -15.13 0.05
N ASN A 107 -8.95 -15.34 -0.71
CA ASN A 107 -9.63 -14.32 -1.52
C ASN A 107 -8.66 -13.60 -2.48
N LEU A 108 -7.66 -14.30 -3.00
CA LEU A 108 -6.66 -13.81 -3.93
C LEU A 108 -6.92 -14.33 -5.33
N GLU A 109 -7.09 -13.42 -6.26
CA GLU A 109 -7.24 -13.65 -7.70
C GLU A 109 -6.00 -13.15 -8.42
N VAL A 110 -5.70 -13.72 -9.58
CA VAL A 110 -4.60 -13.23 -10.43
C VAL A 110 -5.17 -12.61 -11.70
N GLU A 111 -4.72 -11.39 -12.00
CA GLU A 111 -5.06 -10.64 -13.21
C GLU A 111 -3.85 -10.60 -14.15
N ASN A 112 -4.02 -11.13 -15.36
CA ASN A 112 -2.95 -11.21 -16.38
C ASN A 112 -3.16 -10.24 -17.56
N GLY A 113 -4.26 -9.48 -17.56
CA GLY A 113 -4.61 -8.56 -18.62
C GLY A 113 -3.80 -7.26 -18.61
N ASN A 114 -4.20 -6.35 -19.48
CA ASN A 114 -3.62 -5.01 -19.51
C ASN A 114 -3.95 -4.25 -18.22
N LEU A 115 -2.91 -3.74 -17.55
CA LEU A 115 -3.03 -3.09 -16.24
C LEU A 115 -4.01 -1.91 -16.25
N ALA A 116 -3.92 -1.02 -17.24
CA ALA A 116 -4.78 0.16 -17.30
C ALA A 116 -6.25 -0.22 -17.48
N THR A 117 -6.52 -1.14 -18.41
CA THR A 117 -7.88 -1.62 -18.70
C THR A 117 -8.48 -2.34 -17.50
N ALA A 118 -7.72 -3.23 -16.85
CA ALA A 118 -8.20 -3.98 -15.70
C ALA A 118 -8.49 -3.06 -14.49
N VAL A 119 -7.60 -2.10 -14.19
CA VAL A 119 -7.83 -1.14 -13.10
C VAL A 119 -9.01 -0.24 -13.40
N GLN A 120 -9.18 0.23 -14.63
CA GLN A 120 -10.34 1.05 -15.01
C GLN A 120 -11.66 0.25 -14.83
N ALA A 121 -11.70 -0.98 -15.31
CA ALA A 121 -12.86 -1.86 -15.12
C ALA A 121 -13.18 -2.10 -13.63
N LEU A 122 -12.16 -2.26 -12.77
CA LEU A 122 -12.35 -2.38 -11.33
C LEU A 122 -12.93 -1.11 -10.70
N LYS A 123 -12.49 0.06 -11.14
CA LYS A 123 -13.02 1.36 -10.66
C LYS A 123 -14.50 1.56 -11.03
N GLU A 124 -14.95 0.98 -12.12
CA GLU A 124 -16.34 1.06 -12.59
C GLU A 124 -17.30 0.08 -11.89
N GLN A 125 -16.76 -0.96 -11.23
CA GLN A 125 -17.58 -1.91 -10.47
C GLN A 125 -18.22 -1.24 -9.25
N PRO A 126 -19.40 -1.71 -8.80
CA PRO A 126 -19.95 -1.28 -7.52
C PRO A 126 -19.07 -1.75 -6.36
N GLY A 127 -19.02 -0.98 -5.28
CA GLY A 127 -18.25 -1.31 -4.08
C GLY A 127 -17.63 -0.08 -3.42
N LYS A 128 -16.80 -0.35 -2.39
CA LYS A 128 -15.96 0.66 -1.73
C LYS A 128 -14.73 0.95 -2.60
N ASP A 129 -13.83 1.79 -2.10
CA ASP A 129 -12.58 2.10 -2.79
C ASP A 129 -11.61 0.90 -2.85
N ILE A 130 -10.56 1.06 -3.62
CA ILE A 130 -9.53 0.05 -3.88
C ILE A 130 -8.23 0.52 -3.25
N LEU A 131 -7.53 -0.35 -2.51
CA LEU A 131 -6.27 -0.02 -1.85
C LEU A 131 -5.10 -0.78 -2.49
N VAL A 132 -4.03 -0.05 -2.82
CA VAL A 132 -2.77 -0.62 -3.31
C VAL A 132 -1.77 -0.70 -2.17
N TYR A 133 -1.20 -1.89 -1.94
CA TYR A 133 -0.18 -2.12 -0.90
C TYR A 133 1.26 -2.19 -1.43
N GLY A 134 1.46 -2.37 -2.73
CA GLY A 134 2.81 -2.49 -3.32
C GLY A 134 2.95 -3.71 -4.26
N GLY A 135 4.13 -4.18 -4.73
CA GLY A 135 5.50 -3.71 -4.61
C GLY A 135 5.87 -2.51 -5.50
N ALA A 136 7.11 -2.07 -5.36
CA ALA A 136 7.62 -0.83 -5.96
C ALA A 136 7.40 -0.74 -7.49
N ASP A 137 7.76 -1.75 -8.24
CA ASP A 137 7.60 -1.76 -9.71
C ASP A 137 6.14 -1.66 -10.14
N PHE A 138 5.25 -2.39 -9.45
CA PHE A 138 3.81 -2.38 -9.71
C PHE A 138 3.21 -0.99 -9.43
N VAL A 139 3.54 -0.42 -8.28
CA VAL A 139 3.12 0.93 -7.91
C VAL A 139 3.67 1.97 -8.88
N GLY A 140 4.95 1.88 -9.27
CA GLY A 140 5.54 2.74 -10.29
C GLY A 140 4.79 2.70 -11.62
N SER A 141 4.32 1.51 -12.04
CA SER A 141 3.50 1.37 -13.25
C SER A 141 2.14 2.03 -13.12
N LEU A 142 1.46 1.88 -11.96
CA LEU A 142 0.18 2.56 -11.70
C LEU A 142 0.33 4.09 -11.69
N ILE A 143 1.43 4.60 -11.14
CA ILE A 143 1.75 6.04 -11.11
C ILE A 143 1.99 6.57 -12.53
N SER A 144 2.82 5.90 -13.33
CA SER A 144 3.13 6.30 -14.71
C SER A 144 1.88 6.30 -15.61
N LEU A 145 0.94 5.38 -15.36
CA LEU A 145 -0.35 5.31 -16.07
C LEU A 145 -1.43 6.28 -15.52
N ASN A 146 -1.11 7.13 -14.54
CA ASN A 146 -2.05 8.06 -13.88
C ASN A 146 -3.30 7.39 -13.31
N LEU A 147 -3.19 6.18 -12.76
CA LEU A 147 -4.33 5.41 -12.28
C LEU A 147 -4.68 5.67 -10.80
N ILE A 148 -3.73 6.23 -10.03
CA ILE A 148 -3.91 6.47 -8.58
C ILE A 148 -4.62 7.80 -8.36
N ASP A 149 -5.70 7.76 -7.57
CA ASP A 149 -6.53 8.92 -7.23
C ASP A 149 -6.10 9.58 -5.92
N GLU A 150 -5.62 8.79 -4.95
CA GLU A 150 -5.17 9.28 -3.64
C GLU A 150 -3.88 8.57 -3.23
N TYR A 151 -2.91 9.33 -2.75
CA TYR A 151 -1.61 8.84 -2.28
C TYR A 151 -1.52 9.04 -0.77
N TYR A 152 -1.40 7.97 0.00
CA TYR A 152 -1.11 7.99 1.43
C TYR A 152 0.34 7.56 1.62
N LEU A 153 1.25 8.52 1.66
CA LEU A 153 2.68 8.29 1.83
C LEU A 153 3.04 8.38 3.32
N ILE A 154 3.47 7.26 3.88
CA ILE A 154 3.92 7.17 5.26
C ILE A 154 5.42 7.41 5.26
N VAL A 155 5.82 8.65 5.53
CA VAL A 155 7.23 9.06 5.58
C VAL A 155 7.84 8.59 6.88
N ASN A 156 8.86 7.75 6.80
CA ASN A 156 9.63 7.26 7.94
C ASN A 156 10.81 8.19 8.21
N PRO A 157 11.18 8.46 9.49
CA PRO A 157 12.29 9.34 9.85
C PRO A 157 13.65 8.63 9.67
N VAL A 158 13.90 8.17 8.44
CA VAL A 158 15.13 7.47 8.04
C VAL A 158 15.49 7.83 6.61
N ALA A 159 16.77 7.98 6.32
CA ALA A 159 17.33 8.08 4.98
C ALA A 159 18.25 6.87 4.75
N ILE A 160 18.19 6.26 3.58
CA ILE A 160 18.96 5.06 3.25
C ILE A 160 19.99 5.29 2.12
N GLY A 161 20.00 6.46 1.49
CA GLY A 161 20.99 6.89 0.50
C GLY A 161 20.84 6.28 -0.89
N ALA A 162 20.29 5.07 -1.00
CA ALA A 162 20.01 4.41 -2.27
C ALA A 162 18.88 3.39 -2.08
N GLY A 163 18.04 3.19 -3.11
CA GLY A 163 16.91 2.26 -3.01
C GLY A 163 16.01 2.27 -4.25
N LEU A 164 14.85 1.64 -4.10
CA LEU A 164 13.83 1.55 -5.13
C LEU A 164 12.85 2.72 -5.01
N PRO A 165 12.77 3.63 -5.99
CA PRO A 165 11.78 4.69 -6.03
C PRO A 165 10.46 4.18 -6.63
N ILE A 166 9.34 4.84 -6.28
CA ILE A 166 8.05 4.62 -6.96
C ILE A 166 7.80 5.67 -8.06
N PHE A 167 8.36 6.87 -7.91
CA PHE A 167 8.27 7.93 -8.92
C PHE A 167 9.44 7.82 -9.89
N LYS A 168 9.16 7.43 -11.14
CA LYS A 168 10.15 7.29 -12.22
C LYS A 168 10.24 8.54 -13.10
N GLU A 169 9.32 9.46 -12.94
CA GLU A 169 9.21 10.71 -13.68
C GLU A 169 8.63 11.81 -12.80
N ARG A 170 8.64 13.05 -13.30
CA ARG A 170 8.04 14.19 -12.57
C ARG A 170 6.55 13.99 -12.42
N LYS A 171 6.06 14.05 -11.17
CA LYS A 171 4.66 14.04 -10.82
C LYS A 171 4.37 15.21 -9.87
N VAL A 172 3.43 16.06 -10.23
CA VAL A 172 2.97 17.15 -9.36
C VAL A 172 1.74 16.67 -8.61
N LEU A 173 1.78 16.78 -7.30
CA LEU A 173 0.71 16.36 -6.39
C LEU A 173 0.36 17.53 -5.48
N GLU A 174 -0.91 17.63 -5.10
CA GLU A 174 -1.40 18.56 -4.09
C GLU A 174 -1.54 17.88 -2.75
N LEU A 175 -1.03 18.50 -1.69
CA LEU A 175 -1.18 18.00 -0.32
C LEU A 175 -2.57 18.34 0.20
N GLU A 176 -3.38 17.32 0.51
CA GLU A 176 -4.69 17.49 1.15
C GLU A 176 -4.60 17.50 2.68
N SER A 177 -3.77 16.63 3.25
CA SER A 177 -3.59 16.55 4.70
C SER A 177 -2.25 15.96 5.08
N SER A 178 -1.80 16.28 6.30
CA SER A 178 -0.58 15.73 6.91
C SER A 178 -0.84 15.41 8.37
N MET A 179 -0.46 14.22 8.82
CA MET A 179 -0.61 13.76 10.19
C MET A 179 0.73 13.26 10.70
N ALA A 180 1.28 13.94 11.70
CA ALA A 180 2.52 13.54 12.36
C ALA A 180 2.22 12.66 13.58
N PHE A 181 2.98 11.59 13.73
CA PHE A 181 2.93 10.70 14.90
C PHE A 181 4.11 10.98 15.84
N LYS A 182 3.94 10.74 17.14
CA LYS A 182 4.99 10.99 18.14
C LYS A 182 6.32 10.29 17.85
N HIS A 183 6.28 9.12 17.22
CA HIS A 183 7.49 8.37 16.83
C HIS A 183 8.19 8.90 15.57
N GLY A 184 7.79 10.05 15.06
CA GLY A 184 8.43 10.74 13.95
C GLY A 184 7.95 10.32 12.56
N LYS A 185 7.07 9.33 12.41
CA LYS A 185 6.43 9.07 11.11
C LYS A 185 5.41 10.14 10.79
N ILE A 186 5.25 10.43 9.51
CA ILE A 186 4.27 11.38 8.99
C ILE A 186 3.46 10.69 7.89
N VAL A 187 2.14 10.73 7.98
CA VAL A 187 1.25 10.33 6.87
C VAL A 187 0.83 11.56 6.12
N ASN A 188 1.25 11.66 4.89
CA ASN A 188 0.81 12.69 3.96
C ASN A 188 -0.19 12.12 2.96
N LYS A 189 -1.36 12.76 2.86
CA LYS A 189 -2.33 12.48 1.81
C LYS A 189 -2.16 13.47 0.68
N TYR A 190 -1.92 12.97 -0.53
CA TYR A 190 -1.84 13.78 -1.74
C TYR A 190 -2.87 13.32 -2.78
N VAL A 191 -3.24 14.25 -3.66
CA VAL A 191 -4.03 13.97 -4.87
C VAL A 191 -3.29 14.48 -6.12
N PRO A 192 -3.52 13.86 -7.29
CA PRO A 192 -2.97 14.36 -8.54
C PRO A 192 -3.53 15.75 -8.87
N VAL A 193 -2.65 16.66 -9.29
CA VAL A 193 -3.09 17.93 -9.88
C VAL A 193 -3.63 17.65 -11.28
N PRO A 194 -4.83 18.16 -11.64
CA PRO A 194 -5.36 18.01 -12.99
C PRO A 194 -4.39 18.55 -14.05
N VAL A 195 -4.18 17.81 -15.11
CA VAL A 195 -3.34 18.26 -16.24
C VAL A 195 -4.09 19.39 -16.95
N GLY A 196 -3.62 20.64 -16.80
CA GLY A 196 -4.19 21.81 -17.49
C GLY A 196 -4.69 22.92 -16.57
N SER A 197 -4.35 22.89 -15.27
CA SER A 197 -4.56 24.03 -14.37
C SER A 197 -3.32 24.91 -14.26
#